data_c4cf8b7fe90faea94b603435b565cc82
#
_entry.id   c4cf8b7fe90faea94b603435b565cc82
#
_cell.length_a   1.000
_cell.length_b   1.000
_cell.length_c   1.000
_cell.angle_alpha   90.00
_cell.angle_beta   90.00
_cell.angle_gamma   90.00
#
_symmetry.space_group_name_H-M   'P 1'
#
loop_
_entity.id
_entity.type
_entity.pdbx_description
1 polymer ?
#
loop_
_entity_poly.entity_id
_entity_poly.type
_entity_poly.pdbx_seq_one_letter_code
_entity_poly.pdbx_strand_id
1 'polypeptide(L)'
;YEYDTQEVQGTTGTMKLTLIEGDVHVNMETWRMNIPEWYNEHTASGALIDLAGTTDPQEMLPSGTKGQTIAVAGQGFYVPRYMVEGDAERGIEATAPDLKHVDDLAQYKDLFSDPNDPSKGAIYNCILGWECQKIIRAKAYAYGLYDDFNIIEPGGSAALKAAVVGPYEAGEPFVSYYWQPTDVVNLRDLVMLDEPKWTKECDDAMSVAVAEEPYESEIGCGFPIGDAHTTVNGDFAKRQPQIVEFLANYYVDPKPLAEAESYKMAADVDWIDVAIKYLRENKPVWSQWILDSNKDQTLAADIIAKIDAQLGKEAATK
;
A
#
# COMPACT_ATOMS: atom_id res chain seq x y z
N TYR A 1 -5.45 7.25 27.72
CA TYR A 1 -6.77 7.71 27.27
C TYR A 1 -7.66 6.49 27.06
N GLU A 2 -8.93 6.56 27.48
CA GLU A 2 -9.92 5.51 27.22
C GLU A 2 -10.73 5.94 26.01
N TYR A 3 -10.30 5.51 24.81
CA TYR A 3 -11.04 5.66 23.57
C TYR A 3 -11.50 4.28 23.11
N ASP A 4 -12.77 4.17 22.79
CA ASP A 4 -13.25 3.06 21.98
C ASP A 4 -12.89 3.31 20.52
N THR A 5 -12.24 2.35 19.89
CA THR A 5 -11.88 2.43 18.48
C THR A 5 -12.75 1.49 17.66
N GLN A 6 -13.17 1.98 16.50
CA GLN A 6 -13.89 1.19 15.50
C GLN A 6 -13.14 1.26 14.18
N GLU A 7 -12.82 0.10 13.63
CA GLU A 7 -12.30 0.00 12.28
C GLU A 7 -13.44 0.05 11.27
N VAL A 8 -13.28 0.89 10.24
CA VAL A 8 -14.21 1.02 9.12
C VAL A 8 -13.47 0.65 7.85
N GLN A 9 -13.91 -0.43 7.20
CA GLN A 9 -13.37 -0.85 5.92
C GLN A 9 -14.10 -0.15 4.78
N GLY A 10 -13.35 0.24 3.73
CA GLY A 10 -13.92 0.92 2.58
C GLY A 10 -12.96 1.02 1.40
N THR A 11 -13.47 1.58 0.31
CA THR A 11 -12.67 1.92 -0.87
C THR A 11 -12.01 3.29 -0.70
N THR A 12 -11.07 3.64 -1.57
CA THR A 12 -10.46 4.98 -1.58
C THR A 12 -11.53 6.08 -1.72
N GLY A 13 -12.55 5.87 -2.57
CA GLY A 13 -13.65 6.83 -2.73
C GLY A 13 -14.46 7.01 -1.45
N THR A 14 -14.79 5.91 -0.75
CA THR A 14 -15.49 5.96 0.55
C THR A 14 -14.65 6.66 1.61
N MET A 15 -13.36 6.32 1.71
CA MET A 15 -12.43 6.94 2.66
C MET A 15 -12.36 8.46 2.45
N LYS A 16 -12.19 8.91 1.20
CA LYS A 16 -12.14 10.33 0.85
C LYS A 16 -13.33 11.12 1.37
N LEU A 17 -14.54 10.58 1.20
CA LEU A 17 -15.77 11.22 1.66
C LEU A 17 -15.90 11.19 3.19
N THR A 18 -15.85 10.01 3.77
CA THR A 18 -16.13 9.83 5.21
C THR A 18 -15.10 10.51 6.11
N LEU A 19 -13.84 10.62 5.64
CA LEU A 19 -12.77 11.29 6.39
C LEU A 19 -13.00 12.82 6.47
N ILE A 20 -13.37 13.46 5.37
CA ILE A 20 -13.64 14.92 5.39
C ILE A 20 -14.98 15.28 6.01
N GLU A 21 -16.00 14.41 5.90
CA GLU A 21 -17.30 14.59 6.57
C GLU A 21 -17.22 14.33 8.07
N GLY A 22 -16.21 13.60 8.54
CA GLY A 22 -15.95 13.31 9.95
C GLY A 22 -16.70 12.08 10.47
N ASP A 23 -17.24 11.24 9.60
CA ASP A 23 -17.79 9.92 9.95
C ASP A 23 -16.65 8.94 10.29
N VAL A 24 -15.52 9.08 9.62
CA VAL A 24 -14.23 8.49 9.95
C VAL A 24 -13.28 9.60 10.40
N HIS A 25 -12.56 9.38 11.48
CA HIS A 25 -11.73 10.43 12.08
C HIS A 25 -10.26 10.36 11.65
N VAL A 26 -9.77 9.17 11.38
CA VAL A 26 -8.35 8.88 11.13
C VAL A 26 -8.21 7.90 9.99
N ASN A 27 -7.32 8.18 9.07
CA ASN A 27 -6.79 7.20 8.13
C ASN A 27 -5.30 7.00 8.43
N MET A 28 -4.94 5.78 8.83
CA MET A 28 -3.57 5.45 9.23
C MET A 28 -2.63 5.29 8.03
N GLU A 29 -3.16 5.13 6.81
CA GLU A 29 -2.38 4.82 5.62
C GLU A 29 -2.94 5.58 4.41
N THR A 30 -2.61 6.87 4.31
CA THR A 30 -3.01 7.72 3.19
C THR A 30 -1.93 7.73 2.13
N TRP A 31 -2.22 7.09 1.00
CA TRP A 31 -1.41 7.08 -0.23
C TRP A 31 -1.67 8.36 -1.02
N ARG A 32 -1.16 9.47 -0.51
CA ARG A 32 -1.44 10.82 -1.01
C ARG A 32 -1.02 11.03 -2.47
N MET A 33 0.04 10.34 -2.92
CA MET A 33 0.51 10.39 -4.29
C MET A 33 -0.49 9.84 -5.32
N ASN A 34 -1.44 9.00 -4.90
CA ASN A 34 -2.49 8.46 -5.78
C ASN A 34 -3.74 9.35 -5.84
N ILE A 35 -3.83 10.37 -4.98
CA ILE A 35 -5.00 11.26 -4.84
C ILE A 35 -4.58 12.73 -4.70
N PRO A 36 -3.65 13.24 -5.53
CA PRO A 36 -2.99 14.52 -5.27
C PRO A 36 -3.94 15.70 -5.26
N GLU A 37 -4.92 15.76 -6.14
CA GLU A 37 -5.89 16.89 -6.21
C GLU A 37 -6.74 16.95 -4.94
N TRP A 38 -7.35 15.84 -4.55
CA TRP A 38 -8.15 15.75 -3.34
C TRP A 38 -7.32 16.07 -2.09
N TYR A 39 -6.10 15.54 -2.01
CA TYR A 39 -5.20 15.80 -0.89
C TYR A 39 -4.85 17.28 -0.77
N ASN A 40 -4.46 17.93 -1.88
CA ASN A 40 -4.12 19.35 -1.92
C ASN A 40 -5.30 20.26 -1.51
N GLU A 41 -6.49 19.99 -2.05
CA GLU A 41 -7.70 20.75 -1.75
C GLU A 41 -8.03 20.72 -0.25
N HIS A 42 -8.03 19.52 0.34
CA HIS A 42 -8.49 19.35 1.71
C HIS A 42 -7.43 19.65 2.76
N THR A 43 -6.14 19.50 2.47
CA THR A 43 -5.08 20.01 3.33
C THR A 43 -5.01 21.54 3.31
N ALA A 44 -5.17 22.18 2.16
CA ALA A 44 -5.20 23.65 2.04
C ALA A 44 -6.40 24.28 2.77
N SER A 45 -7.56 23.63 2.77
CA SER A 45 -8.74 24.08 3.51
C SER A 45 -8.70 23.79 5.01
N GLY A 46 -7.80 22.88 5.44
CA GLY A 46 -7.74 22.40 6.81
C GLY A 46 -8.83 21.37 7.17
N ALA A 47 -9.58 20.86 6.18
CA ALA A 47 -10.50 19.75 6.37
C ALA A 47 -9.77 18.42 6.62
N LEU A 48 -8.58 18.28 6.07
CA LEU A 48 -7.65 17.19 6.26
C LEU A 48 -6.35 17.72 6.89
N ILE A 49 -5.82 17.01 7.88
CA ILE A 49 -4.50 17.30 8.48
C ILE A 49 -3.60 16.08 8.25
N ASP A 50 -2.47 16.29 7.59
CA ASP A 50 -1.40 15.31 7.48
C ASP A 50 -0.48 15.41 8.70
N LEU A 51 -0.33 14.32 9.42
CA LEU A 51 0.41 14.31 10.69
C LEU A 51 1.93 14.22 10.51
N ALA A 52 2.41 13.90 9.31
CA ALA A 52 3.84 13.99 8.99
C ALA A 52 4.28 15.42 8.62
N GLY A 53 3.32 16.34 8.48
CA GLY A 53 3.58 17.78 8.40
C GLY A 53 3.88 18.30 6.99
N THR A 54 3.65 17.51 5.94
CA THR A 54 3.71 18.00 4.56
C THR A 54 2.33 18.32 3.99
N THR A 55 2.29 19.20 3.02
CA THR A 55 1.12 19.48 2.17
C THR A 55 1.38 19.16 0.70
N ASP A 56 2.58 18.66 0.38
CA ASP A 56 2.94 18.23 -0.97
C ASP A 56 2.70 16.71 -1.10
N PRO A 57 1.76 16.26 -1.95
CA PRO A 57 1.48 14.83 -2.12
C PRO A 57 2.62 14.05 -2.77
N GLN A 58 3.59 14.73 -3.38
CA GLN A 58 4.74 14.12 -4.06
C GLN A 58 6.05 14.23 -3.25
N GLU A 59 6.05 14.95 -2.12
CA GLU A 59 7.21 15.03 -1.25
C GLU A 59 7.39 13.69 -0.53
N MET A 60 8.55 13.05 -0.70
CA MET A 60 8.94 11.87 0.06
C MET A 60 9.74 12.29 1.28
N LEU A 61 9.24 12.00 2.46
CA LEU A 61 9.90 12.35 3.72
C LEU A 61 10.94 11.29 4.11
N PRO A 62 11.96 11.65 4.92
CA PRO A 62 12.91 10.68 5.43
C PRO A 62 12.23 9.55 6.21
N SER A 63 12.75 8.33 6.07
CA SER A 63 12.25 7.16 6.84
C SER A 63 12.32 7.42 8.34
N GLY A 64 11.24 7.08 9.04
CA GLY A 64 11.11 7.34 10.49
C GLY A 64 10.61 8.75 10.82
N THR A 65 10.14 9.51 9.84
CA THR A 65 9.41 10.76 10.10
C THR A 65 8.14 10.44 10.89
N LYS A 66 7.89 11.19 11.95
CA LYS A 66 6.68 11.06 12.77
C LYS A 66 5.44 11.34 11.91
N GLY A 67 4.39 10.55 12.11
CA GLY A 67 3.19 10.56 11.26
C GLY A 67 3.29 9.73 9.98
N GLN A 68 4.48 9.22 9.64
CA GLN A 68 4.72 8.35 8.49
C GLN A 68 4.44 6.89 8.87
N THR A 69 3.54 6.24 8.14
CA THR A 69 3.17 4.84 8.38
C THR A 69 3.87 3.86 7.44
N ILE A 70 4.19 4.31 6.22
CA ILE A 70 5.00 3.59 5.25
C ILE A 70 6.09 4.54 4.75
N ALA A 71 7.36 4.19 4.99
CA ALA A 71 8.48 5.06 4.65
C ALA A 71 8.85 5.05 3.16
N VAL A 72 8.62 3.93 2.49
CA VAL A 72 8.85 3.77 1.04
C VAL A 72 7.76 2.90 0.46
N ALA A 73 7.02 3.46 -0.49
CA ALA A 73 5.95 2.78 -1.20
C ALA A 73 6.25 2.77 -2.70
N GLY A 74 6.23 1.58 -3.29
CA GLY A 74 6.38 1.37 -4.73
C GLY A 74 5.18 0.60 -5.28
N GLN A 75 4.74 0.96 -6.49
CA GLN A 75 3.60 0.34 -7.17
C GLN A 75 3.95 0.11 -8.62
N GLY A 76 3.42 -0.94 -9.24
CA GLY A 76 3.65 -1.20 -10.66
C GLY A 76 3.18 -2.56 -11.13
N PHE A 77 3.64 -2.93 -12.31
CA PHE A 77 3.41 -4.26 -12.88
C PHE A 77 4.52 -5.21 -12.42
N TYR A 78 4.13 -6.32 -11.81
CA TYR A 78 5.05 -7.33 -11.29
C TYR A 78 4.91 -8.64 -12.05
N VAL A 79 6.06 -9.29 -12.26
CA VAL A 79 6.18 -10.66 -12.79
C VAL A 79 7.07 -11.49 -11.87
N PRO A 80 6.96 -12.83 -11.83
CA PRO A 80 7.92 -13.67 -11.11
C PRO A 80 9.33 -13.53 -11.66
N ARG A 81 10.34 -13.42 -10.78
CA ARG A 81 11.75 -13.36 -11.23
C ARG A 81 12.16 -14.60 -12.00
N TYR A 82 11.64 -15.77 -11.65
CA TYR A 82 11.96 -17.01 -12.39
C TYR A 82 11.57 -16.96 -13.87
N MET A 83 10.65 -16.11 -14.27
CA MET A 83 10.35 -15.92 -15.70
C MET A 83 11.49 -15.23 -16.44
N VAL A 84 12.19 -14.33 -15.77
CA VAL A 84 13.28 -13.52 -16.36
C VAL A 84 14.64 -14.19 -16.18
N GLU A 85 14.90 -14.77 -15.00
CA GLU A 85 16.22 -15.28 -14.62
C GLU A 85 16.26 -16.81 -14.46
N GLY A 86 15.09 -17.46 -14.41
CA GLY A 86 14.97 -18.87 -14.03
C GLY A 86 15.05 -19.08 -12.51
N ASP A 87 14.81 -20.30 -12.07
CA ASP A 87 14.97 -20.73 -10.68
C ASP A 87 15.53 -22.17 -10.68
N ALA A 88 16.84 -22.27 -10.50
CA ALA A 88 17.54 -23.54 -10.55
C ALA A 88 17.16 -24.47 -9.37
N GLU A 89 16.80 -23.92 -8.21
CA GLU A 89 16.42 -24.72 -7.04
C GLU A 89 15.05 -25.37 -7.25
N ARG A 90 14.16 -24.69 -7.95
CA ARG A 90 12.82 -25.19 -8.33
C ARG A 90 12.80 -25.89 -9.69
N GLY A 91 13.91 -25.89 -10.42
CA GLY A 91 14.02 -26.46 -11.77
C GLY A 91 13.20 -25.70 -12.83
N ILE A 92 13.03 -24.40 -12.68
CA ILE A 92 12.28 -23.53 -13.60
C ILE A 92 13.27 -22.82 -14.53
N GLU A 93 13.09 -23.00 -15.84
CA GLU A 93 13.87 -22.24 -16.85
C GLU A 93 13.26 -20.85 -17.08
N ALA A 94 14.11 -19.88 -17.44
CA ALA A 94 13.67 -18.55 -17.80
C ALA A 94 12.84 -18.58 -19.09
N THR A 95 11.58 -18.18 -19.01
CA THR A 95 10.63 -18.17 -20.16
C THR A 95 10.56 -16.82 -20.85
N ALA A 96 11.00 -15.75 -20.19
CA ALA A 96 10.97 -14.37 -20.70
C ALA A 96 12.23 -13.58 -20.29
N PRO A 97 13.45 -14.01 -20.69
CA PRO A 97 14.70 -13.41 -20.22
C PRO A 97 14.92 -11.94 -20.62
N ASP A 98 14.21 -11.48 -21.66
CA ASP A 98 14.31 -10.10 -22.14
C ASP A 98 13.14 -9.21 -21.68
N LEU A 99 12.20 -9.74 -20.89
CA LEU A 99 11.08 -8.98 -20.33
C LEU A 99 11.57 -8.07 -19.20
N LYS A 100 11.68 -6.78 -19.49
CA LYS A 100 12.19 -5.75 -18.55
C LYS A 100 11.26 -4.56 -18.43
N HIS A 101 10.58 -4.20 -19.50
CA HIS A 101 9.73 -3.02 -19.59
C HIS A 101 8.29 -3.43 -19.92
N VAL A 102 7.33 -2.61 -19.55
CA VAL A 102 5.90 -2.85 -19.86
C VAL A 102 5.64 -3.00 -21.35
N ASP A 103 6.43 -2.30 -22.21
CA ASP A 103 6.30 -2.41 -23.66
C ASP A 103 6.72 -3.78 -24.21
N ASP A 104 7.49 -4.56 -23.44
CA ASP A 104 7.92 -5.91 -23.84
C ASP A 104 6.78 -6.93 -23.67
N LEU A 105 5.73 -6.62 -22.89
CA LEU A 105 4.67 -7.56 -22.54
C LEU A 105 3.97 -8.17 -23.74
N ALA A 106 3.72 -7.38 -24.80
CA ALA A 106 3.04 -7.85 -26.01
C ALA A 106 3.76 -9.03 -26.69
N GLN A 107 5.11 -9.09 -26.58
CA GLN A 107 5.93 -10.18 -27.14
C GLN A 107 5.74 -11.50 -26.41
N TYR A 108 5.29 -11.45 -25.14
CA TYR A 108 5.15 -12.57 -24.23
C TYR A 108 3.69 -12.89 -23.89
N LYS A 109 2.72 -12.31 -24.58
CA LYS A 109 1.29 -12.45 -24.23
C LYS A 109 0.83 -13.90 -24.06
N ASP A 110 1.36 -14.81 -24.89
CA ASP A 110 0.99 -16.23 -24.87
C ASP A 110 1.41 -16.94 -23.55
N LEU A 111 2.38 -16.39 -22.82
CA LEU A 111 2.75 -16.87 -21.48
C LEU A 111 1.70 -16.51 -20.42
N PHE A 112 0.95 -15.46 -20.64
CA PHE A 112 -0.05 -14.91 -19.73
C PHE A 112 -1.49 -15.22 -20.18
N SER A 113 -1.70 -16.30 -20.92
CA SER A 113 -2.99 -16.63 -21.55
C SER A 113 -4.18 -16.48 -20.62
N ASP A 114 -5.19 -15.70 -21.05
CA ASP A 114 -6.47 -15.60 -20.32
C ASP A 114 -7.30 -16.87 -20.54
N PRO A 115 -7.63 -17.62 -19.45
CA PRO A 115 -8.46 -18.82 -19.56
C PRO A 115 -9.85 -18.58 -20.19
N ASN A 116 -10.37 -17.35 -20.12
CA ASN A 116 -11.67 -16.97 -20.65
C ASN A 116 -11.61 -16.43 -22.08
N ASP A 117 -10.44 -15.99 -22.52
CA ASP A 117 -10.18 -15.48 -23.87
C ASP A 117 -8.77 -15.87 -24.32
N PRO A 118 -8.56 -17.08 -24.85
CA PRO A 118 -7.24 -17.58 -25.25
C PRO A 118 -6.56 -16.77 -26.39
N SER A 119 -7.26 -15.81 -27.00
CA SER A 119 -6.67 -14.90 -27.99
C SER A 119 -5.86 -13.76 -27.35
N LYS A 120 -6.03 -13.55 -26.04
CA LYS A 120 -5.38 -12.50 -25.25
C LYS A 120 -4.65 -13.04 -24.03
N GLY A 121 -3.70 -12.26 -23.54
CA GLY A 121 -3.13 -12.43 -22.21
C GLY A 121 -4.03 -11.83 -21.12
N ALA A 122 -3.77 -12.16 -19.86
CA ALA A 122 -4.42 -11.57 -18.69
C ALA A 122 -3.42 -10.75 -17.88
N ILE A 123 -3.76 -9.51 -17.56
CA ILE A 123 -3.07 -8.68 -16.57
C ILE A 123 -4.01 -8.48 -15.39
N TYR A 124 -3.61 -8.90 -14.20
CA TYR A 124 -4.41 -8.69 -12.99
C TYR A 124 -4.21 -7.26 -12.49
N ASN A 125 -5.31 -6.51 -12.47
CA ASN A 125 -5.35 -5.11 -12.06
C ASN A 125 -5.32 -4.97 -10.53
N CYS A 126 -5.23 -3.73 -10.07
CA CYS A 126 -5.54 -3.33 -8.71
C CYS A 126 -7.01 -3.60 -8.36
N ILE A 127 -7.31 -3.60 -7.07
CA ILE A 127 -8.64 -3.94 -6.53
C ILE A 127 -9.67 -2.90 -6.97
N LEU A 128 -10.82 -3.38 -7.42
CA LEU A 128 -11.94 -2.54 -7.83
C LEU A 128 -12.34 -1.57 -6.69
N GLY A 129 -12.43 -0.28 -7.04
CA GLY A 129 -12.79 0.80 -6.13
C GLY A 129 -11.59 1.46 -5.42
N TRP A 130 -10.37 0.95 -5.62
CA TRP A 130 -9.16 1.66 -5.25
C TRP A 130 -8.70 2.58 -6.39
N GLU A 131 -7.98 3.66 -6.07
CA GLU A 131 -7.53 4.62 -7.09
C GLU A 131 -6.54 3.99 -8.09
N CYS A 132 -5.65 3.11 -7.61
CA CYS A 132 -4.72 2.38 -8.47
C CYS A 132 -5.42 1.57 -9.58
N GLN A 133 -6.65 1.10 -9.36
CA GLN A 133 -7.41 0.38 -10.38
C GLN A 133 -7.66 1.24 -11.63
N LYS A 134 -8.04 2.49 -11.44
CA LYS A 134 -8.26 3.44 -12.54
C LYS A 134 -6.93 3.81 -13.20
N ILE A 135 -5.89 4.06 -12.38
CA ILE A 135 -4.54 4.42 -12.86
C ILE A 135 -3.97 3.30 -13.74
N ILE A 136 -4.08 2.04 -13.32
CA ILE A 136 -3.61 0.90 -14.13
C ILE A 136 -4.41 0.78 -15.44
N ARG A 137 -5.71 1.06 -15.45
CA ARG A 137 -6.49 1.08 -16.70
C ARG A 137 -6.02 2.19 -17.64
N ALA A 138 -5.80 3.39 -17.12
CA ALA A 138 -5.27 4.50 -17.90
C ALA A 138 -3.88 4.19 -18.48
N LYS A 139 -3.00 3.60 -17.68
CA LYS A 139 -1.67 3.12 -18.14
C LYS A 139 -1.79 2.02 -19.20
N ALA A 140 -2.66 1.03 -18.99
CA ALA A 140 -2.88 -0.05 -19.95
C ALA A 140 -3.35 0.49 -21.32
N TYR A 141 -4.16 1.56 -21.32
CA TYR A 141 -4.54 2.26 -22.54
C TYR A 141 -3.34 2.95 -23.19
N ALA A 142 -2.61 3.76 -22.41
CA ALA A 142 -1.44 4.51 -22.89
C ALA A 142 -0.32 3.62 -23.45
N TYR A 143 -0.17 2.42 -22.89
CA TYR A 143 0.84 1.43 -23.34
C TYR A 143 0.33 0.50 -24.44
N GLY A 144 -0.91 0.67 -24.93
CA GLY A 144 -1.50 -0.17 -25.95
C GLY A 144 -1.77 -1.62 -25.52
N LEU A 145 -1.80 -1.89 -24.20
CA LEU A 145 -1.94 -3.26 -23.70
C LEU A 145 -3.31 -3.88 -23.98
N TYR A 146 -4.36 -3.09 -24.19
CA TYR A 146 -5.69 -3.60 -24.50
C TYR A 146 -5.79 -4.35 -25.84
N ASP A 147 -4.83 -4.17 -26.75
CA ASP A 147 -4.79 -4.90 -28.01
C ASP A 147 -4.47 -6.38 -27.78
N ASP A 148 -3.59 -6.66 -26.83
CA ASP A 148 -3.04 -7.99 -26.56
C ASP A 148 -3.49 -8.60 -25.22
N PHE A 149 -4.06 -7.81 -24.29
CA PHE A 149 -4.40 -8.25 -22.94
C PHE A 149 -5.80 -7.85 -22.51
N ASN A 150 -6.42 -8.72 -21.72
CA ASN A 150 -7.56 -8.40 -20.89
C ASN A 150 -7.07 -7.92 -19.51
N ILE A 151 -7.58 -6.78 -19.07
CA ILE A 151 -7.26 -6.22 -17.74
C ILE A 151 -8.31 -6.76 -16.77
N ILE A 152 -7.88 -7.72 -15.94
CA ILE A 152 -8.76 -8.45 -15.00
C ILE A 152 -8.80 -7.72 -13.67
N GLU A 153 -9.99 -7.34 -13.24
CA GLU A 153 -10.21 -6.61 -11.99
C GLU A 153 -10.59 -7.57 -10.85
N PRO A 154 -9.69 -7.79 -9.88
CA PRO A 154 -10.01 -8.60 -8.71
C PRO A 154 -11.11 -7.96 -7.86
N GLY A 155 -12.06 -8.74 -7.39
CA GLY A 155 -13.16 -8.26 -6.55
C GLY A 155 -12.77 -7.91 -5.11
N GLY A 156 -11.49 -8.05 -4.73
CA GLY A 156 -10.98 -7.71 -3.40
C GLY A 156 -9.56 -8.21 -3.15
N SER A 157 -8.99 -7.85 -2.01
CA SER A 157 -7.60 -8.15 -1.63
C SER A 157 -7.26 -9.64 -1.66
N ALA A 158 -8.18 -10.49 -1.21
CA ALA A 158 -7.97 -11.94 -1.23
C ALA A 158 -7.90 -12.50 -2.66
N ALA A 159 -8.72 -11.97 -3.58
CA ALA A 159 -8.71 -12.38 -4.98
C ALA A 159 -7.42 -11.92 -5.69
N LEU A 160 -6.97 -10.67 -5.46
CA LEU A 160 -5.70 -10.19 -6.00
C LEU A 160 -4.52 -11.01 -5.46
N LYS A 161 -4.49 -11.27 -4.15
CA LYS A 161 -3.48 -12.11 -3.54
C LYS A 161 -3.45 -13.52 -4.14
N ALA A 162 -4.60 -14.13 -4.34
CA ALA A 162 -4.71 -15.47 -4.94
C ALA A 162 -4.20 -15.51 -6.38
N ALA A 163 -4.45 -14.44 -7.16
CA ALA A 163 -3.98 -14.31 -8.54
C ALA A 163 -2.46 -14.22 -8.68
N VAL A 164 -1.75 -13.88 -7.61
CA VAL A 164 -0.28 -13.83 -7.54
C VAL A 164 0.29 -15.08 -6.86
N VAL A 165 -0.25 -15.43 -5.70
CA VAL A 165 0.32 -16.49 -4.85
C VAL A 165 0.15 -17.87 -5.49
N GLY A 166 -1.02 -18.19 -6.01
CA GLY A 166 -1.30 -19.49 -6.63
C GLY A 166 -0.35 -19.81 -7.79
N PRO A 167 -0.29 -18.97 -8.83
CA PRO A 167 0.63 -19.15 -9.94
C PRO A 167 2.10 -19.14 -9.50
N TYR A 168 2.50 -18.25 -8.57
CA TYR A 168 3.87 -18.24 -8.07
C TYR A 168 4.29 -19.57 -7.47
N GLU A 169 3.47 -20.14 -6.57
CA GLU A 169 3.75 -21.44 -5.93
C GLU A 169 3.78 -22.60 -6.95
N ALA A 170 2.94 -22.51 -7.98
CA ALA A 170 2.91 -23.50 -9.07
C ALA A 170 4.07 -23.34 -10.07
N GLY A 171 4.83 -22.26 -10.03
CA GLY A 171 5.87 -21.96 -11.02
C GLY A 171 5.31 -21.48 -12.37
N GLU A 172 4.09 -20.97 -12.36
CA GLU A 172 3.38 -20.52 -13.55
C GLU A 172 3.59 -19.03 -13.83
N PRO A 173 3.62 -18.60 -15.11
CA PRO A 173 3.70 -17.21 -15.48
C PRO A 173 2.47 -16.41 -15.05
N PHE A 174 2.70 -15.18 -14.61
CA PHE A 174 1.65 -14.18 -14.43
C PHE A 174 2.22 -12.76 -14.56
N VAL A 175 1.36 -11.78 -14.84
CA VAL A 175 1.62 -10.36 -14.68
C VAL A 175 0.48 -9.74 -13.89
N SER A 176 0.83 -8.98 -12.86
CA SER A 176 -0.14 -8.39 -11.94
C SER A 176 0.33 -7.02 -11.46
N TYR A 177 -0.62 -6.10 -11.26
CA TYR A 177 -0.36 -4.98 -10.38
C TYR A 177 -0.08 -5.49 -8.97
N TYR A 178 0.89 -4.91 -8.31
CA TYR A 178 1.11 -5.04 -6.88
C TYR A 178 1.82 -3.80 -6.30
N TRP A 179 2.04 -3.79 -4.98
CA TRP A 179 2.70 -2.67 -4.31
C TRP A 179 3.61 -3.16 -3.17
N GLN A 180 4.52 -2.28 -2.75
CA GLN A 180 5.41 -2.48 -1.61
C GLN A 180 5.16 -1.41 -0.53
N PRO A 181 5.35 -1.75 0.77
CA PRO A 181 5.66 -3.09 1.28
C PRO A 181 4.40 -3.97 1.38
N THR A 182 4.53 -5.25 1.07
CA THR A 182 3.49 -6.26 1.33
C THR A 182 4.13 -7.62 1.57
N ASP A 183 3.42 -8.48 2.28
CA ASP A 183 3.80 -9.87 2.48
C ASP A 183 3.98 -10.64 1.16
N VAL A 184 3.18 -10.31 0.14
CA VAL A 184 3.27 -10.95 -1.17
C VAL A 184 4.59 -10.65 -1.86
N VAL A 185 4.96 -9.37 -1.96
CA VAL A 185 6.20 -8.95 -2.63
C VAL A 185 7.43 -9.23 -1.78
N ASN A 186 7.31 -9.16 -0.45
CA ASN A 186 8.43 -9.41 0.47
C ASN A 186 8.83 -10.90 0.56
N LEU A 187 7.86 -11.83 0.39
CA LEU A 187 8.10 -13.27 0.52
C LEU A 187 8.25 -14.00 -0.81
N ARG A 188 7.99 -13.32 -1.92
CA ARG A 188 8.08 -13.88 -3.26
C ARG A 188 9.04 -13.06 -4.08
N ASP A 189 9.90 -13.73 -4.78
CA ASP A 189 10.88 -13.07 -5.62
C ASP A 189 10.22 -12.58 -6.91
N LEU A 190 9.66 -11.37 -6.83
CA LEU A 190 8.98 -10.69 -7.92
C LEU A 190 9.87 -9.57 -8.48
N VAL A 191 9.75 -9.33 -9.77
CA VAL A 191 10.37 -8.20 -10.47
C VAL A 191 9.29 -7.22 -10.87
N MET A 192 9.46 -5.95 -10.51
CA MET A 192 8.65 -4.87 -11.05
C MET A 192 9.19 -4.50 -12.42
N LEU A 193 8.33 -4.48 -13.43
CA LEU A 193 8.71 -4.06 -14.78
C LEU A 193 8.99 -2.56 -14.80
N ASP A 194 9.96 -2.18 -15.61
CA ASP A 194 10.23 -0.77 -15.90
C ASP A 194 9.06 -0.16 -16.66
N GLU A 195 8.78 1.09 -16.37
CA GLU A 195 7.78 1.93 -17.03
C GLU A 195 8.45 3.24 -17.48
N PRO A 196 7.84 4.02 -18.41
CA PRO A 196 8.30 5.39 -18.66
C PRO A 196 8.39 6.14 -17.33
N LYS A 197 9.44 6.92 -17.15
CA LYS A 197 9.70 7.61 -15.88
C LYS A 197 8.55 8.54 -15.51
N TRP A 198 8.20 8.54 -14.24
CA TRP A 198 7.25 9.50 -13.70
C TRP A 198 7.70 10.94 -13.96
N THR A 199 6.79 11.77 -14.41
CA THR A 199 6.93 13.23 -14.48
C THR A 199 5.63 13.87 -14.04
N LYS A 200 5.69 15.06 -13.49
CA LYS A 200 4.47 15.78 -13.09
C LYS A 200 3.50 15.99 -14.26
N GLU A 201 4.01 16.25 -15.46
CA GLU A 201 3.18 16.42 -16.66
C GLU A 201 2.40 15.14 -16.99
N CYS A 202 3.04 13.98 -16.87
CA CYS A 202 2.39 12.69 -17.08
C CYS A 202 1.37 12.40 -15.97
N ASP A 203 1.71 12.68 -14.72
CA ASP A 203 0.83 12.50 -13.58
C ASP A 203 -0.43 13.36 -13.68
N ASP A 204 -0.28 14.63 -14.05
CA ASP A 204 -1.40 15.54 -14.29
C ASP A 204 -2.31 15.06 -15.43
N ALA A 205 -1.74 14.57 -16.54
CA ALA A 205 -2.52 14.02 -17.65
C ALA A 205 -3.27 12.74 -17.25
N MET A 206 -2.63 11.83 -16.50
CA MET A 206 -3.28 10.63 -15.98
C MET A 206 -4.37 10.97 -14.95
N SER A 207 -4.15 11.96 -14.08
CA SER A 207 -5.17 12.43 -13.11
C SER A 207 -6.45 12.88 -13.79
N VAL A 208 -6.33 13.58 -14.93
CA VAL A 208 -7.50 13.95 -15.75
C VAL A 208 -8.19 12.71 -16.32
N ALA A 209 -7.42 11.74 -16.85
CA ALA A 209 -7.98 10.55 -17.45
C ALA A 209 -8.70 9.64 -16.45
N VAL A 210 -8.24 9.57 -15.19
CA VAL A 210 -8.88 8.73 -14.16
C VAL A 210 -10.11 9.36 -13.51
N ALA A 211 -10.43 10.61 -13.85
CA ALA A 211 -11.62 11.31 -13.32
C ALA A 211 -12.93 10.71 -13.83
N GLU A 212 -12.94 10.21 -15.07
CA GLU A 212 -14.14 9.65 -15.73
C GLU A 212 -13.81 8.39 -16.53
N GLU A 213 -14.72 7.41 -16.50
CA GLU A 213 -14.61 6.25 -17.41
C GLU A 213 -14.73 6.67 -18.87
N PRO A 214 -14.01 6.01 -19.79
CA PRO A 214 -13.34 4.71 -19.65
C PRO A 214 -11.90 4.74 -19.13
N TYR A 215 -11.39 5.83 -18.56
CA TYR A 215 -10.04 6.02 -18.03
C TYR A 215 -8.94 5.90 -19.12
N GLU A 216 -9.17 6.51 -20.27
CA GLU A 216 -8.27 6.52 -21.40
C GLU A 216 -7.26 7.67 -21.28
N SER A 217 -5.96 7.36 -21.30
CA SER A 217 -4.87 8.33 -21.30
C SER A 217 -3.96 8.12 -22.50
N GLU A 218 -3.60 9.20 -23.18
CA GLU A 218 -2.60 9.15 -24.27
C GLU A 218 -1.16 9.03 -23.74
N ILE A 219 -0.96 9.32 -22.44
CA ILE A 219 0.36 9.31 -21.79
C ILE A 219 0.28 8.40 -20.55
N GLY A 220 1.27 7.51 -20.41
CA GLY A 220 1.44 6.65 -19.25
C GLY A 220 2.86 6.74 -18.68
N CYS A 221 2.98 6.68 -17.37
CA CYS A 221 4.27 6.61 -16.68
C CYS A 221 4.17 5.80 -15.40
N GLY A 222 5.31 5.38 -14.87
CA GLY A 222 5.41 4.67 -13.60
C GLY A 222 4.76 5.45 -12.46
N PHE A 223 4.34 4.76 -11.43
CA PHE A 223 3.91 5.42 -10.21
C PHE A 223 5.08 6.18 -9.59
N PRO A 224 4.84 7.32 -8.94
CA PRO A 224 5.87 7.93 -8.10
C PRO A 224 6.21 6.97 -6.94
N ILE A 225 7.50 6.89 -6.62
CA ILE A 225 7.91 6.32 -5.34
C ILE A 225 7.56 7.35 -4.27
N GLY A 226 6.87 6.92 -3.24
CA GLY A 226 6.41 7.82 -2.18
C GLY A 226 6.37 7.15 -0.82
N ASP A 227 5.69 7.78 0.10
CA ASP A 227 5.43 7.30 1.43
C ASP A 227 3.94 7.48 1.79
N ALA A 228 3.44 6.71 2.75
CA ALA A 228 2.08 6.86 3.24
C ALA A 228 2.09 7.43 4.67
N HIS A 229 1.08 8.26 4.96
CA HIS A 229 1.01 9.00 6.21
C HIS A 229 -0.32 8.75 6.94
N THR A 230 -0.28 8.98 8.25
CA THR A 230 -1.49 9.15 9.02
C THR A 230 -2.10 10.52 8.73
N THR A 231 -3.36 10.53 8.31
CA THR A 231 -4.13 11.75 8.16
C THR A 231 -5.38 11.74 9.03
N VAL A 232 -5.82 12.90 9.45
CA VAL A 232 -6.99 13.04 10.34
C VAL A 232 -7.95 14.12 9.83
N ASN A 233 -9.24 13.94 10.17
CA ASN A 233 -10.25 14.98 9.96
C ASN A 233 -9.89 16.25 10.74
N GLY A 234 -9.99 17.42 10.10
CA GLY A 234 -9.58 18.70 10.69
C GLY A 234 -10.39 19.10 11.92
N ASP A 235 -11.68 18.80 11.97
CA ASP A 235 -12.52 19.11 13.14
C ASP A 235 -12.28 18.10 14.28
N PHE A 236 -12.03 16.84 13.97
CA PHE A 236 -11.56 15.88 14.96
C PHE A 236 -10.25 16.34 15.60
N ALA A 237 -9.30 16.81 14.81
CA ALA A 237 -8.03 17.32 15.31
C ALA A 237 -8.20 18.47 16.32
N LYS A 238 -9.17 19.38 16.07
CA LYS A 238 -9.48 20.48 17.00
C LYS A 238 -10.13 19.98 18.30
N ARG A 239 -11.00 18.96 18.20
CA ARG A 239 -11.75 18.44 19.36
C ARG A 239 -10.93 17.49 20.23
N GLN A 240 -9.96 16.78 19.63
CA GLN A 240 -9.21 15.71 20.27
C GLN A 240 -7.68 15.88 20.12
N PRO A 241 -7.12 17.04 20.53
CA PRO A 241 -5.71 17.35 20.31
C PRO A 241 -4.74 16.34 20.94
N GLN A 242 -5.16 15.66 22.01
CA GLN A 242 -4.29 14.70 22.72
C GLN A 242 -4.09 13.42 21.94
N ILE A 243 -5.16 12.89 21.30
CA ILE A 243 -5.03 11.70 20.45
C ILE A 243 -4.28 12.02 19.17
N VAL A 244 -4.50 13.22 18.63
CA VAL A 244 -3.78 13.68 17.44
C VAL A 244 -2.28 13.83 17.74
N GLU A 245 -1.92 14.35 18.91
CA GLU A 245 -0.50 14.42 19.38
C GLU A 245 0.13 13.02 19.44
N PHE A 246 -0.60 12.02 19.95
CA PHE A 246 -0.13 10.64 19.95
C PHE A 246 0.05 10.10 18.53
N LEU A 247 -0.94 10.27 17.66
CA LEU A 247 -0.88 9.81 16.27
C LEU A 247 0.22 10.53 15.46
N ALA A 248 0.45 11.82 15.75
CA ALA A 248 1.53 12.57 15.11
C ALA A 248 2.92 12.09 15.53
N ASN A 249 3.07 11.44 16.68
CA ASN A 249 4.33 10.83 17.11
C ASN A 249 4.48 9.35 16.69
N TYR A 250 3.42 8.77 16.14
CA TYR A 250 3.46 7.40 15.62
C TYR A 250 4.22 7.33 14.29
N TYR A 251 5.04 6.31 14.14
CA TYR A 251 5.69 5.94 12.88
C TYR A 251 6.01 4.45 12.90
N VAL A 252 6.20 3.85 11.72
CA VAL A 252 6.58 2.44 11.59
C VAL A 252 7.85 2.34 10.74
N ASP A 253 8.86 1.66 11.30
CA ASP A 253 10.07 1.36 10.56
C ASP A 253 9.81 0.24 9.53
N PRO A 254 10.35 0.35 8.30
CA PRO A 254 10.10 -0.63 7.23
C PRO A 254 10.52 -2.06 7.59
N LYS A 255 11.64 -2.23 8.29
CA LYS A 255 12.14 -3.56 8.62
C LYS A 255 11.25 -4.31 9.62
N PRO A 256 10.90 -3.78 10.82
CA PRO A 256 9.94 -4.42 11.71
C PRO A 256 8.57 -4.65 11.08
N LEU A 257 8.12 -3.77 10.18
CA LEU A 257 6.87 -3.97 9.45
C LEU A 257 6.95 -5.21 8.54
N ALA A 258 7.99 -5.33 7.73
CA ALA A 258 8.20 -6.50 6.87
C ALA A 258 8.35 -7.80 7.66
N GLU A 259 9.00 -7.77 8.83
CA GLU A 259 9.11 -8.92 9.73
C GLU A 259 7.74 -9.33 10.31
N ALA A 260 6.89 -8.36 10.65
CA ALA A 260 5.53 -8.60 11.15
C ALA A 260 4.64 -9.22 10.05
N GLU A 261 4.69 -8.71 8.83
CA GLU A 261 3.97 -9.28 7.68
C GLU A 261 4.43 -10.69 7.35
N SER A 262 5.74 -10.93 7.36
CA SER A 262 6.33 -12.27 7.15
C SER A 262 5.86 -13.25 8.23
N TYR A 263 5.78 -12.80 9.48
CA TYR A 263 5.25 -13.63 10.58
C TYR A 263 3.78 -13.99 10.37
N LYS A 264 2.93 -13.04 9.94
CA LYS A 264 1.52 -13.29 9.59
C LYS A 264 1.37 -14.46 8.64
N MET A 265 2.20 -14.48 7.60
CA MET A 265 2.16 -15.52 6.56
C MET A 265 2.66 -16.87 7.07
N ALA A 266 3.80 -16.88 7.77
CA ALA A 266 4.44 -18.11 8.20
C ALA A 266 3.67 -18.86 9.30
N ALA A 267 2.98 -18.10 10.18
CA ALA A 267 2.31 -18.65 11.35
C ALA A 267 0.79 -18.82 11.18
N ASP A 268 0.20 -18.29 10.08
CA ASP A 268 -1.25 -18.29 9.82
C ASP A 268 -2.08 -17.76 11.01
N VAL A 269 -1.64 -16.68 11.62
CA VAL A 269 -2.24 -16.06 12.80
C VAL A 269 -3.10 -14.85 12.42
N ASP A 270 -3.95 -14.38 13.33
CA ASP A 270 -4.71 -13.15 13.12
C ASP A 270 -3.83 -11.88 13.22
N TRP A 271 -4.27 -10.78 12.60
CA TRP A 271 -3.55 -9.50 12.65
C TRP A 271 -3.35 -8.97 14.06
N ILE A 272 -4.26 -9.27 14.96
CA ILE A 272 -4.11 -8.91 16.39
C ILE A 272 -2.89 -9.61 17.02
N ASP A 273 -2.64 -10.87 16.67
CA ASP A 273 -1.47 -11.61 17.15
C ASP A 273 -0.17 -11.04 16.57
N VAL A 274 -0.20 -10.60 15.31
CA VAL A 274 0.91 -9.89 14.67
C VAL A 274 1.19 -8.58 15.39
N ALA A 275 0.16 -7.79 15.68
CA ALA A 275 0.30 -6.53 16.40
C ALA A 275 0.86 -6.74 17.82
N ILE A 276 0.38 -7.75 18.55
CA ILE A 276 0.88 -8.12 19.88
C ILE A 276 2.36 -8.51 19.81
N LYS A 277 2.75 -9.33 18.82
CA LYS A 277 4.15 -9.70 18.60
C LYS A 277 4.99 -8.46 18.30
N TYR A 278 4.55 -7.62 17.37
CA TYR A 278 5.26 -6.38 17.03
C TYR A 278 5.48 -5.50 18.28
N LEU A 279 4.45 -5.27 19.08
CA LEU A 279 4.55 -4.46 20.29
C LEU A 279 5.52 -5.06 21.32
N ARG A 280 5.56 -6.39 21.47
CA ARG A 280 6.50 -7.07 22.36
C ARG A 280 7.96 -6.87 21.95
N GLU A 281 8.22 -6.99 20.65
CA GLU A 281 9.57 -6.94 20.10
C GLU A 281 10.09 -5.52 19.91
N ASN A 282 9.18 -4.55 19.77
CA ASN A 282 9.53 -3.14 19.49
C ASN A 282 9.18 -2.19 20.65
N LYS A 283 9.24 -2.67 21.89
CA LYS A 283 8.96 -1.84 23.09
C LYS A 283 9.66 -0.48 23.11
N PRO A 284 10.95 -0.34 22.76
CA PRO A 284 11.59 0.96 22.72
C PRO A 284 10.92 1.95 21.77
N VAL A 285 10.42 1.48 20.64
CA VAL A 285 9.77 2.31 19.60
C VAL A 285 8.44 2.85 20.11
N TRP A 286 7.48 1.96 20.43
CA TRP A 286 6.16 2.42 20.87
C TRP A 286 6.15 3.13 22.22
N SER A 287 7.12 2.83 23.11
CA SER A 287 7.30 3.60 24.33
C SER A 287 7.67 5.04 24.03
N GLN A 288 8.49 5.26 22.98
CA GLN A 288 8.87 6.61 22.56
C GLN A 288 7.67 7.39 22.02
N TRP A 289 6.76 6.76 21.27
CA TRP A 289 5.51 7.41 20.83
C TRP A 289 4.71 7.97 22.01
N ILE A 290 4.63 7.20 23.11
CA ILE A 290 3.91 7.60 24.32
C ILE A 290 4.65 8.72 25.07
N LEU A 291 5.97 8.60 25.21
CA LEU A 291 6.81 9.61 25.89
C LEU A 291 6.75 10.94 25.16
N ASP A 292 6.86 10.94 23.84
CA ASP A 292 6.86 12.16 23.02
C ASP A 292 5.49 12.84 22.99
N SER A 293 4.41 12.06 23.17
CA SER A 293 3.04 12.55 23.15
C SER A 293 2.54 13.06 24.53
N ASN A 294 3.28 12.86 25.59
CA ASN A 294 2.84 13.22 26.92
C ASN A 294 3.81 14.21 27.59
N LYS A 295 3.27 15.36 28.00
CA LYS A 295 4.02 16.33 28.81
C LYS A 295 4.28 15.83 30.22
N ASP A 296 3.38 15.00 30.77
CA ASP A 296 3.55 14.34 32.06
C ASP A 296 4.28 13.00 31.86
N GLN A 297 5.58 13.01 32.11
CA GLN A 297 6.42 11.83 31.93
C GLN A 297 6.13 10.72 32.96
N THR A 298 5.54 11.05 34.13
CA THR A 298 5.12 10.05 35.11
C THR A 298 3.90 9.28 34.58
N LEU A 299 2.93 10.00 34.04
CA LEU A 299 1.76 9.39 33.40
C LEU A 299 2.17 8.52 32.18
N ALA A 300 3.10 9.01 31.36
CA ALA A 300 3.64 8.25 30.24
C ALA A 300 4.28 6.93 30.71
N ALA A 301 5.09 6.96 31.73
CA ALA A 301 5.73 5.77 32.29
C ALA A 301 4.69 4.76 32.85
N ASP A 302 3.64 5.25 33.51
CA ASP A 302 2.56 4.41 34.02
C ASP A 302 1.77 3.73 32.89
N ILE A 303 1.51 4.45 31.78
CA ILE A 303 0.84 3.90 30.59
C ILE A 303 1.72 2.80 29.98
N ILE A 304 3.01 3.05 29.78
CA ILE A 304 3.95 2.07 29.25
C ILE A 304 3.99 0.82 30.11
N ALA A 305 4.04 0.97 31.42
CA ALA A 305 4.07 -0.16 32.36
C ALA A 305 2.76 -1.00 32.29
N LYS A 306 1.61 -0.36 32.12
CA LYS A 306 0.31 -1.04 31.97
C LYS A 306 0.23 -1.86 30.69
N ILE A 307 0.67 -1.28 29.56
CA ILE A 307 0.70 -1.97 28.26
C ILE A 307 1.65 -3.17 28.33
N ASP A 308 2.84 -2.98 28.86
CA ASP A 308 3.85 -4.03 29.00
C ASP A 308 3.33 -5.20 29.87
N ALA A 309 2.67 -4.89 30.97
CA ALA A 309 2.04 -5.90 31.84
C ALA A 309 0.92 -6.67 31.15
N GLN A 310 0.14 -6.02 30.29
CA GLN A 310 -0.91 -6.68 29.53
C GLN A 310 -0.32 -7.59 28.44
N LEU A 311 0.65 -7.11 27.69
CA LEU A 311 1.38 -7.90 26.70
C LEU A 311 2.03 -9.15 27.32
N GLY A 312 2.53 -9.05 28.55
CA GLY A 312 3.08 -10.16 29.32
C GLY A 312 2.02 -11.23 29.69
N LYS A 313 0.80 -10.83 30.03
CA LYS A 313 -0.29 -11.76 30.36
C LYS A 313 -0.76 -12.55 29.16
N GLU A 314 -0.88 -11.92 28.01
CA GLU A 314 -1.30 -12.60 26.78
C GLU A 314 -0.26 -13.62 26.28
N ALA A 315 1.02 -13.46 26.65
CA ALA A 315 2.06 -14.45 26.38
C ALA A 315 1.90 -15.72 27.22
N ALA A 316 1.34 -15.60 28.40
CA ALA A 316 1.19 -16.73 29.33
C ALA A 316 -0.09 -17.57 29.10
N THR A 317 -1.00 -17.09 28.24
CA THR A 317 -2.29 -17.73 27.93
C THR A 317 -2.32 -18.47 26.61
N LYS A 318 -1.27 -18.37 25.80
CA LYS A 318 -1.03 -19.12 24.55
C LYS A 318 0.16 -20.06 24.71
#